data_07815856c95741cf43b495323abbf3d6
#
_entry.id   07815856c95741cf43b495323abbf3d6
#
_cell.length_a   1.000
_cell.length_b   1.000
_cell.length_c   1.000
_cell.angle_alpha   90.00
_cell.angle_beta   90.00
_cell.angle_gamma   90.00
#
_symmetry.space_group_name_H-M   'P 1'
#
loop_
_entity.id
_entity.type
_entity.pdbx_description
1 polymer ?
#
loop_
_entity_poly.entity_id
_entity_poly.type
_entity_poly.pdbx_seq_one_letter_code
_entity_poly.pdbx_strand_id
1 'polypeptide(L)'
;MPAAVCPLCLNNHHSVHFLQDDRRDYLQCQDCQLIFVSPEYFLSAEEEKARYDTHQNSPQDPRYRQFLNRLFLPIQQQLSPNSSGLDFGSGPGPTLSVMFEEVGHQMAIYDRFYADDPTVFDYRYDFITTSETIEHLQQPRQAFDLLWRCLKPGCLLGVM
;
A
#
# COMPACT_ATOMS: atom_id res chain seq x y z
N MET A 1 21.46 -19.97 -9.14
CA MET A 1 21.20 -18.52 -9.05
C MET A 1 21.42 -18.10 -7.59
N PRO A 2 22.00 -16.93 -7.29
CA PRO A 2 22.05 -16.49 -5.89
C PRO A 2 20.62 -16.42 -5.34
N ALA A 3 20.43 -16.90 -4.10
CA ALA A 3 19.15 -16.86 -3.45
C ALA A 3 18.74 -15.38 -3.28
N ALA A 4 17.63 -14.98 -3.89
CA ALA A 4 17.13 -13.61 -3.74
C ALA A 4 16.62 -13.39 -2.31
N VAL A 5 16.97 -12.26 -1.71
CA VAL A 5 16.49 -11.87 -0.39
C VAL A 5 14.99 -11.57 -0.47
N CYS A 6 14.20 -12.17 0.41
CA CYS A 6 12.78 -11.88 0.51
C CYS A 6 12.55 -10.42 0.94
N PRO A 7 11.83 -9.59 0.17
CA PRO A 7 11.67 -8.18 0.48
C PRO A 7 10.75 -7.90 1.70
N LEU A 8 10.07 -8.93 2.22
CA LEU A 8 9.21 -8.80 3.38
C LEU A 8 9.88 -9.31 4.68
N CYS A 9 10.31 -10.58 4.74
CA CYS A 9 10.90 -11.13 5.96
C CYS A 9 12.42 -11.01 6.01
N LEU A 10 13.06 -10.54 4.93
CA LEU A 10 14.51 -10.34 4.77
C LEU A 10 15.34 -11.63 4.85
N ASN A 11 14.71 -12.79 4.79
CA ASN A 11 15.42 -14.06 4.71
C ASN A 11 16.09 -14.21 3.33
N ASN A 12 17.33 -14.66 3.32
CA ASN A 12 18.16 -14.78 2.10
C ASN A 12 18.47 -16.23 1.69
N HIS A 13 17.88 -17.22 2.38
CA HIS A 13 18.28 -18.62 2.19
C HIS A 13 17.20 -19.52 1.59
N HIS A 14 15.94 -19.14 1.63
CA HIS A 14 14.81 -20.03 1.38
C HIS A 14 13.80 -19.52 0.34
N SER A 15 14.28 -18.88 -0.72
CA SER A 15 13.39 -18.54 -1.85
C SER A 15 13.55 -19.59 -2.96
N VAL A 16 12.43 -20.09 -3.45
CA VAL A 16 12.37 -21.07 -4.56
C VAL A 16 11.63 -20.49 -5.75
N HIS A 17 11.91 -21.01 -6.94
CA HIS A 17 11.17 -20.66 -8.13
C HIS A 17 9.70 -21.09 -7.95
N PHE A 18 8.75 -20.19 -8.17
CA PHE A 18 7.32 -20.42 -8.04
C PHE A 18 6.66 -20.64 -9.40
N LEU A 19 6.81 -19.67 -10.30
CA LEU A 19 6.33 -19.74 -11.67
C LEU A 19 7.07 -18.73 -12.56
N GLN A 20 6.92 -18.87 -13.87
CA GLN A 20 7.37 -17.92 -14.88
C GLN A 20 6.18 -17.55 -15.77
N ASP A 21 6.03 -16.25 -16.04
CA ASP A 21 5.17 -15.75 -17.11
C ASP A 21 6.02 -15.26 -18.31
N ASP A 22 5.37 -14.68 -19.33
CA ASP A 22 6.06 -14.18 -20.54
C ASP A 22 7.00 -12.99 -20.27
N ARG A 23 7.01 -12.45 -19.05
CA ARG A 23 7.74 -11.22 -18.71
C ARG A 23 8.76 -11.40 -17.60
N ARG A 24 8.49 -12.30 -16.62
CA ARG A 24 9.32 -12.40 -15.42
C ARG A 24 9.21 -13.75 -14.71
N ASP A 25 10.22 -14.03 -13.90
CA ASP A 25 10.21 -15.15 -12.95
C ASP A 25 9.68 -14.68 -11.60
N TYR A 26 8.85 -15.52 -10.96
CA TYR A 26 8.33 -15.32 -9.62
C TYR A 26 8.98 -16.30 -8.66
N LEU A 27 9.39 -15.79 -7.52
CA LEU A 27 9.99 -16.55 -6.42
C LEU A 27 9.01 -16.62 -5.26
N GLN A 28 9.03 -17.71 -4.52
CA GLN A 28 8.30 -17.84 -3.25
C GLN A 28 9.27 -18.00 -2.09
N CYS A 29 9.11 -17.15 -1.09
CA CYS A 29 9.80 -17.30 0.19
C CYS A 29 9.20 -18.48 0.96
N GLN A 30 10.03 -19.42 1.38
CA GLN A 30 9.54 -20.61 2.11
C GLN A 30 9.24 -20.31 3.59
N ASP A 31 9.73 -19.18 4.13
CA ASP A 31 9.46 -18.79 5.51
C ASP A 31 8.14 -18.02 5.66
N CYS A 32 7.96 -16.93 4.90
CA CYS A 32 6.77 -16.08 5.01
C CYS A 32 5.74 -16.29 3.89
N GLN A 33 6.04 -17.18 2.93
CA GLN A 33 5.19 -17.54 1.78
C GLN A 33 4.94 -16.38 0.79
N LEU A 34 5.62 -15.24 0.92
CA LEU A 34 5.51 -14.15 -0.05
C LEU A 34 5.95 -14.63 -1.44
N ILE A 35 5.15 -14.33 -2.44
CA ILE A 35 5.52 -14.46 -3.85
C ILE A 35 6.00 -13.09 -4.33
N PHE A 36 7.19 -13.03 -4.91
CA PHE A 36 7.83 -11.79 -5.33
C PHE A 36 8.70 -11.98 -6.57
N VAL A 37 9.08 -10.89 -7.20
CA VAL A 37 10.01 -10.89 -8.35
C VAL A 37 11.41 -10.45 -7.93
N SER A 38 12.43 -10.90 -8.66
CA SER A 38 13.82 -10.45 -8.45
C SER A 38 13.97 -8.96 -8.79
N PRO A 39 14.96 -8.25 -8.17
CA PRO A 39 15.18 -6.83 -8.41
C PRO A 39 15.45 -6.46 -9.88
N GLU A 40 15.92 -7.38 -10.69
CA GLU A 40 16.13 -7.21 -12.14
C GLU A 40 14.86 -6.89 -12.93
N TYR A 41 13.69 -7.20 -12.36
CA TYR A 41 12.36 -6.92 -12.94
C TYR A 41 11.73 -5.64 -12.43
N PHE A 42 12.41 -4.90 -11.53
CA PHE A 42 11.86 -3.67 -10.98
C PHE A 42 11.85 -2.58 -12.07
N LEU A 43 10.77 -1.82 -12.10
CA LEU A 43 10.63 -0.67 -12.96
C LEU A 43 11.46 0.50 -12.41
N SER A 44 11.93 1.38 -13.29
CA SER A 44 12.40 2.70 -12.89
C SER A 44 11.25 3.55 -12.34
N ALA A 45 11.56 4.59 -11.56
CA ALA A 45 10.54 5.48 -11.03
C ALA A 45 9.71 6.17 -12.13
N GLU A 46 10.34 6.48 -13.27
CA GLU A 46 9.67 7.07 -14.42
C GLU A 46 8.68 6.10 -15.09
N GLU A 47 9.10 4.84 -15.28
CA GLU A 47 8.24 3.79 -15.85
C GLU A 47 7.06 3.46 -14.92
N GLU A 48 7.31 3.42 -13.62
CA GLU A 48 6.28 3.20 -12.61
C GLU A 48 5.27 4.34 -12.63
N LYS A 49 5.74 5.59 -12.57
CA LYS A 49 4.88 6.78 -12.63
C LYS A 49 4.05 6.80 -13.92
N ALA A 50 4.67 6.53 -15.07
CA ALA A 50 3.97 6.50 -16.35
C ALA A 50 2.81 5.48 -16.38
N ARG A 51 2.91 4.37 -15.65
CA ARG A 51 1.80 3.41 -15.48
C ARG A 51 0.70 3.98 -14.61
N TYR A 52 1.04 4.62 -13.49
CA TYR A 52 0.04 5.25 -12.62
C TYR A 52 -0.71 6.41 -13.29
N ASP A 53 -0.02 7.18 -14.13
CA ASP A 53 -0.64 8.28 -14.90
C ASP A 53 -1.74 7.80 -15.88
N THR A 54 -1.79 6.51 -16.20
CA THR A 54 -2.88 5.93 -17.00
C THR A 54 -4.15 5.65 -16.19
N HIS A 55 -4.08 5.66 -14.86
CA HIS A 55 -5.22 5.41 -13.99
C HIS A 55 -6.04 6.69 -13.82
N GLN A 56 -7.32 6.61 -14.15
CA GLN A 56 -8.27 7.73 -14.00
C GLN A 56 -9.16 7.51 -12.76
N ASN A 57 -8.52 7.40 -11.60
CA ASN A 57 -9.25 7.27 -10.34
C ASN A 57 -9.86 8.63 -9.96
N SER A 58 -11.15 8.65 -9.69
CA SER A 58 -11.88 9.86 -9.33
C SER A 58 -12.80 9.61 -8.15
N PRO A 59 -12.84 10.51 -7.15
CA PRO A 59 -13.80 10.44 -6.06
C PRO A 59 -15.27 10.45 -6.49
N GLN A 60 -15.55 10.90 -7.71
CA GLN A 60 -16.89 10.91 -8.30
C GLN A 60 -17.25 9.62 -9.05
N ASP A 61 -16.29 8.71 -9.28
CA ASP A 61 -16.57 7.44 -9.94
C ASP A 61 -17.25 6.45 -8.97
N PRO A 62 -18.55 6.12 -9.17
CA PRO A 62 -19.26 5.23 -8.26
C PRO A 62 -18.73 3.79 -8.32
N ARG A 63 -18.14 3.35 -9.44
CA ARG A 63 -17.58 2.00 -9.58
C ARG A 63 -16.29 1.88 -8.77
N TYR A 64 -15.47 2.90 -8.81
CA TYR A 64 -14.23 2.93 -8.04
C TYR A 64 -14.53 3.01 -6.54
N ARG A 65 -15.49 3.82 -6.13
CA ARG A 65 -15.97 3.86 -4.73
C ARG A 65 -16.54 2.50 -4.27
N GLN A 66 -17.31 1.83 -5.12
CA GLN A 66 -17.82 0.48 -4.83
C GLN A 66 -16.68 -0.54 -4.65
N PHE A 67 -15.63 -0.47 -5.47
CA PHE A 67 -14.43 -1.27 -5.31
C PHE A 67 -13.75 -1.01 -3.96
N LEU A 68 -13.53 0.25 -3.61
CA LEU A 68 -12.89 0.67 -2.36
C LEU A 68 -13.73 0.35 -1.11
N ASN A 69 -15.04 0.14 -1.22
CA ASN A 69 -15.89 -0.32 -0.12
C ASN A 69 -15.43 -1.64 0.51
N ARG A 70 -14.66 -2.44 -0.20
CA ARG A 70 -14.07 -3.68 0.33
C ARG A 70 -13.10 -3.40 1.49
N LEU A 71 -12.44 -2.25 1.48
CA LEU A 71 -11.57 -1.78 2.55
C LEU A 71 -12.28 -0.77 3.46
N PHE A 72 -13.01 0.18 2.88
CA PHE A 72 -13.68 1.26 3.61
C PHE A 72 -14.67 0.75 4.65
N LEU A 73 -15.63 -0.10 4.25
CA LEU A 73 -16.71 -0.52 5.15
C LEU A 73 -16.22 -1.30 6.38
N PRO A 74 -15.32 -2.29 6.28
CA PRO A 74 -14.82 -3.01 7.46
C PRO A 74 -14.07 -2.11 8.44
N ILE A 75 -13.31 -1.12 7.95
CA ILE A 75 -12.58 -0.18 8.80
C ILE A 75 -13.57 0.79 9.45
N GLN A 76 -14.45 1.44 8.66
CA GLN A 76 -15.42 2.40 9.14
C GLN A 76 -16.26 1.86 10.30
N GLN A 77 -16.67 0.60 10.26
CA GLN A 77 -17.47 -0.05 11.31
C GLN A 77 -16.75 -0.17 12.67
N GLN A 78 -15.44 -0.04 12.69
CA GLN A 78 -14.61 -0.19 13.89
C GLN A 78 -14.06 1.13 14.41
N LEU A 79 -14.24 2.23 13.66
CA LEU A 79 -13.70 3.54 14.03
C LEU A 79 -14.62 4.28 14.99
N SER A 80 -14.01 4.99 15.92
CA SER A 80 -14.71 6.02 16.71
C SER A 80 -14.98 7.27 15.84
N PRO A 81 -16.02 8.05 16.15
CA PRO A 81 -16.25 9.32 15.46
C PRO A 81 -15.02 10.25 15.50
N ASN A 82 -14.80 11.01 14.43
CA ASN A 82 -13.69 11.97 14.31
C ASN A 82 -12.28 11.35 14.46
N SER A 83 -12.10 10.09 14.07
CA SER A 83 -10.79 9.45 14.03
C SER A 83 -9.86 10.11 13.01
N SER A 84 -8.56 10.07 13.27
CA SER A 84 -7.52 10.53 12.35
C SER A 84 -6.95 9.35 11.54
N GLY A 85 -6.92 9.47 10.23
CA GLY A 85 -6.40 8.43 9.32
C GLY A 85 -5.29 8.91 8.40
N LEU A 86 -4.51 7.95 7.90
CA LEU A 86 -3.54 8.16 6.81
C LEU A 86 -3.87 7.20 5.66
N ASP A 87 -3.98 7.74 4.45
CA ASP A 87 -4.07 6.94 3.23
C ASP A 87 -2.70 6.90 2.54
N PHE A 88 -2.04 5.75 2.64
CA PHE A 88 -0.69 5.53 2.10
C PHE A 88 -0.77 4.94 0.70
N GLY A 89 -0.18 5.63 -0.28
CA GLY A 89 -0.32 5.32 -1.69
C GLY A 89 -1.66 5.81 -2.26
N SER A 90 -2.03 7.04 -1.91
CA SER A 90 -3.34 7.63 -2.25
C SER A 90 -3.57 7.82 -3.75
N GLY A 91 -2.49 7.81 -4.55
CA GLY A 91 -2.54 8.05 -5.99
C GLY A 91 -2.95 9.48 -6.37
N PRO A 92 -3.21 9.73 -7.66
CA PRO A 92 -3.58 11.06 -8.16
C PRO A 92 -5.01 11.47 -7.79
N GLY A 93 -5.87 10.50 -7.43
CA GLY A 93 -7.26 10.75 -7.05
C GLY A 93 -7.59 10.06 -5.72
N PRO A 94 -7.34 10.71 -4.56
CA PRO A 94 -7.39 10.10 -3.23
C PRO A 94 -8.82 9.78 -2.78
N THR A 95 -9.50 8.91 -3.52
CA THR A 95 -10.92 8.59 -3.34
C THR A 95 -11.21 7.99 -1.96
N LEU A 96 -10.33 7.13 -1.46
CA LEU A 96 -10.54 6.48 -0.16
C LEU A 96 -10.49 7.50 0.98
N SER A 97 -9.56 8.45 0.94
CA SER A 97 -9.51 9.56 1.90
C SER A 97 -10.79 10.37 1.88
N VAL A 98 -11.27 10.76 0.68
CA VAL A 98 -12.54 11.49 0.53
C VAL A 98 -13.71 10.72 1.13
N MET A 99 -13.77 9.40 0.94
CA MET A 99 -14.84 8.57 1.53
C MET A 99 -14.82 8.61 3.06
N PHE A 100 -13.65 8.60 3.70
CA PHE A 100 -13.52 8.74 5.15
C PHE A 100 -13.84 10.16 5.64
N GLU A 101 -13.44 11.19 4.90
CA GLU A 101 -13.76 12.59 5.23
C GLU A 101 -15.27 12.87 5.17
N GLU A 102 -15.98 12.32 4.18
CA GLU A 102 -17.45 12.45 4.04
C GLU A 102 -18.22 11.88 5.24
N VAL A 103 -17.64 10.93 5.97
CA VAL A 103 -18.24 10.37 7.18
C VAL A 103 -17.65 10.94 8.47
N GLY A 104 -16.86 12.02 8.39
CA GLY A 104 -16.44 12.84 9.52
C GLY A 104 -15.06 12.48 10.10
N HIS A 105 -14.23 11.73 9.41
CA HIS A 105 -12.84 11.49 9.82
C HIS A 105 -11.88 12.55 9.27
N GLN A 106 -10.71 12.69 9.87
CA GLN A 106 -9.65 13.57 9.40
C GLN A 106 -8.61 12.74 8.68
N MET A 107 -8.33 13.06 7.42
CA MET A 107 -7.41 12.28 6.60
C MET A 107 -6.14 13.05 6.25
N ALA A 108 -4.99 12.40 6.45
CA ALA A 108 -3.75 12.71 5.77
C ALA A 108 -3.59 11.77 4.57
N ILE A 109 -2.89 12.22 3.55
CA ILE A 109 -2.55 11.41 2.37
C ILE A 109 -1.05 11.41 2.15
N TYR A 110 -0.52 10.32 1.67
CA TYR A 110 0.84 10.22 1.18
C TYR A 110 0.88 9.44 -0.12
N ASP A 111 1.60 9.96 -1.10
CA ASP A 111 1.94 9.24 -2.32
C ASP A 111 3.26 9.78 -2.87
N ARG A 112 4.22 8.89 -3.18
CA ARG A 112 5.56 9.28 -3.63
C ARG A 112 5.60 10.10 -4.93
N PHE A 113 4.54 10.08 -5.73
CA PHE A 113 4.45 10.77 -7.00
C PHE A 113 3.47 11.95 -7.01
N TYR A 114 2.42 11.89 -6.16
CA TYR A 114 1.29 12.81 -6.23
C TYR A 114 1.07 13.61 -4.94
N ALA A 115 1.57 13.14 -3.82
CA ALA A 115 1.43 13.76 -2.50
C ALA A 115 2.65 13.44 -1.63
N ASP A 116 3.85 13.82 -2.10
CA ASP A 116 5.13 13.50 -1.43
C ASP A 116 5.41 14.50 -0.30
N ASP A 117 4.63 14.38 0.77
CA ASP A 117 4.85 15.11 2.01
C ASP A 117 5.23 14.14 3.14
N PRO A 118 6.53 13.95 3.40
CA PRO A 118 6.99 13.03 4.45
C PRO A 118 6.64 13.49 5.87
N THR A 119 6.17 14.72 6.07
CA THR A 119 5.80 15.21 7.41
C THR A 119 4.59 14.48 7.99
N VAL A 120 3.78 13.83 7.15
CA VAL A 120 2.68 12.97 7.60
C VAL A 120 3.16 11.82 8.49
N PHE A 121 4.42 11.39 8.36
CA PHE A 121 5.00 10.32 9.17
C PHE A 121 5.49 10.76 10.56
N ASP A 122 5.44 12.06 10.86
CA ASP A 122 5.72 12.60 12.20
C ASP A 122 4.52 12.44 13.16
N TYR A 123 3.36 12.08 12.62
CA TYR A 123 2.12 11.94 13.39
C TYR A 123 1.78 10.47 13.66
N ARG A 124 0.81 10.25 14.56
CA ARG A 124 0.22 8.94 14.86
C ARG A 124 -1.28 8.95 14.58
N TYR A 125 -1.74 7.90 13.92
CA TYR A 125 -3.10 7.78 13.41
C TYR A 125 -3.91 6.72 14.15
N ASP A 126 -5.23 6.91 14.16
CA ASP A 126 -6.19 5.93 14.68
C ASP A 126 -6.42 4.80 13.67
N PHE A 127 -6.16 5.05 12.40
CA PHE A 127 -6.14 4.02 11.37
C PHE A 127 -5.25 4.44 10.21
N ILE A 128 -4.77 3.45 9.48
CA ILE A 128 -4.01 3.66 8.23
C ILE A 128 -4.60 2.75 7.17
N THR A 129 -4.76 3.27 5.97
CA THR A 129 -5.18 2.50 4.79
C THR A 129 -4.09 2.49 3.73
N THR A 130 -4.02 1.38 2.99
CA THR A 130 -3.23 1.27 1.77
C THR A 130 -3.96 0.34 0.81
N SER A 131 -4.33 0.84 -0.35
CA SER A 131 -5.07 0.09 -1.37
C SER A 131 -4.32 0.08 -2.68
N GLU A 132 -4.13 -1.11 -3.29
CA GLU A 132 -3.45 -1.31 -4.57
C GLU A 132 -2.06 -0.63 -4.62
N THR A 133 -1.29 -0.75 -3.52
CA THR A 133 -0.01 -0.03 -3.34
C THR A 133 1.10 -0.97 -2.89
N ILE A 134 0.88 -1.77 -1.85
CA ILE A 134 1.93 -2.56 -1.19
C ILE A 134 2.57 -3.56 -2.15
N GLU A 135 1.79 -4.13 -3.06
CA GLU A 135 2.24 -5.10 -4.06
C GLU A 135 3.19 -4.50 -5.12
N HIS A 136 3.22 -3.17 -5.24
CA HIS A 136 4.11 -2.45 -6.14
C HIS A 136 5.41 -2.00 -5.48
N LEU A 137 5.51 -2.10 -4.15
CA LEU A 137 6.69 -1.63 -3.43
C LEU A 137 7.86 -2.60 -3.58
N GLN A 138 9.02 -2.06 -3.92
CA GLN A 138 10.27 -2.82 -3.98
C GLN A 138 10.73 -3.29 -2.59
N GLN A 139 10.35 -2.56 -1.55
CA GLN A 139 10.74 -2.81 -0.15
C GLN A 139 9.53 -2.76 0.79
N PRO A 140 8.57 -3.69 0.67
CA PRO A 140 7.33 -3.68 1.44
C PRO A 140 7.59 -3.75 2.97
N ARG A 141 8.65 -4.40 3.41
CA ARG A 141 9.03 -4.44 4.83
C ARG A 141 9.27 -3.05 5.40
N GLN A 142 9.99 -2.19 4.69
CA GLN A 142 10.26 -0.84 5.17
C GLN A 142 8.98 -0.01 5.25
N ALA A 143 8.08 -0.18 4.29
CA ALA A 143 6.78 0.48 4.33
C ALA A 143 5.96 0.02 5.54
N PHE A 144 5.85 -1.28 5.78
CA PHE A 144 5.13 -1.78 6.97
C PHE A 144 5.76 -1.30 8.28
N ASP A 145 7.09 -1.30 8.40
CA ASP A 145 7.77 -0.79 9.60
C ASP A 145 7.50 0.71 9.82
N LEU A 146 7.43 1.50 8.74
CA LEU A 146 7.07 2.92 8.79
C LEU A 146 5.62 3.11 9.22
N LEU A 147 4.68 2.45 8.55
CA LEU A 147 3.24 2.56 8.85
C LEU A 147 2.93 2.08 10.28
N TRP A 148 3.59 1.02 10.73
CA TRP A 148 3.44 0.52 12.11
C TRP A 148 3.88 1.54 13.15
N ARG A 149 4.94 2.32 12.89
CA ARG A 149 5.37 3.40 13.79
C ARG A 149 4.39 4.57 13.83
N CYS A 150 3.68 4.82 12.72
CA CYS A 150 2.69 5.88 12.61
C CYS A 150 1.32 5.46 13.15
N LEU A 151 1.10 4.20 13.47
CA LEU A 151 -0.15 3.70 14.00
C LEU A 151 -0.16 3.79 15.54
N LYS A 152 -1.27 4.26 16.13
CA LYS A 152 -1.47 4.22 17.57
C LYS A 152 -1.66 2.78 18.05
N PRO A 153 -1.25 2.44 19.29
CA PRO A 153 -1.45 1.09 19.83
C PRO A 153 -2.92 0.66 19.82
N GLY A 154 -3.19 -0.56 19.37
CA GLY A 154 -4.53 -1.12 19.31
C GLY A 154 -5.41 -0.60 18.17
N CYS A 155 -4.83 0.18 17.24
CA CYS A 155 -5.51 0.76 16.09
C CYS A 155 -5.33 -0.07 14.81
N LEU A 156 -5.98 0.33 13.71
CA LEU A 156 -6.17 -0.51 12.53
C LEU A 156 -5.24 -0.14 11.38
N LEU A 157 -4.61 -1.16 10.78
CA LEU A 157 -3.99 -1.06 9.46
C LEU A 157 -4.81 -1.88 8.46
N GLY A 158 -5.42 -1.20 7.50
CA GLY A 158 -6.15 -1.83 6.39
C GLY A 158 -5.29 -1.93 5.15
N VAL A 159 -5.17 -3.13 4.62
CA VAL A 159 -4.40 -3.44 3.40
C VAL A 159 -5.31 -4.12 2.39
N MET A 160 -5.30 -3.64 1.15
CA MET A 160 -6.06 -4.22 0.04
C MET A 160 -5.19 -4.21 -1.21
#